data_3eb8dc682320063d20eb65ab270d5cb3
#
_entry.id   3eb8dc682320063d20eb65ab270d5cb3
#
_cell.length_a   1.000
_cell.length_b   1.000
_cell.length_c   1.000
_cell.angle_alpha   90.00
_cell.angle_beta   90.00
_cell.angle_gamma   90.00
#
_symmetry.space_group_name_H-M   'P 1'
#
loop_
_entity.id
_entity.type
_entity.pdbx_description
1 polymer ?
#
loop_
_entity_poly.entity_id
_entity_poly.type
_entity_poly.pdbx_seq_one_letter_code
_entity_poly.pdbx_strand_id
1 'polypeptide(L)'
;YDSRPVWSPDGKTIAFTSARDEGLNLYTVPVSGGTPTRLTYYSGSEIPVCFTPDGKEILYRSNVMPDAEYGQFPSGGQVYKISVDGGRPEQFLTFDAFDINFNKKGDKIIYHDYKGYEDNWRKHHKSSVCRDIWIHDLKSGEFTNLTNKQVEDRNPVFADNDENIYFLSERFGDFNVCKMSLKNPSDIKQITKHSKHPVRFLSSSEDGLLCYFFNGEIYTLQPGKQPKKLAVDIIADNTESPIAKMNWNRGASEMALSPDGKEFAFIVRGDVYVANAEYGTTKRITNTATQE
;
A
#
# COMPACT_ATOMS: atom_id res chain seq x y z
N TYR A 1 -0.94 -8.39 -10.60
CA TYR A 1 -1.18 -7.10 -9.97
C TYR A 1 -0.14 -6.85 -8.90
N ASP A 2 0.65 -5.77 -9.07
CA ASP A 2 1.69 -5.32 -8.15
C ASP A 2 1.35 -3.92 -7.66
N SER A 3 1.58 -3.60 -6.39
CA SER A 3 1.22 -2.32 -5.80
C SER A 3 2.01 -1.99 -4.53
N ARG A 4 1.87 -0.74 -4.07
CA ARG A 4 2.40 -0.26 -2.78
C ARG A 4 3.92 -0.48 -2.61
N PRO A 5 4.76 -0.01 -3.53
CA PRO A 5 6.20 -0.16 -3.39
C PRO A 5 6.77 0.71 -2.25
N VAL A 6 7.71 0.14 -1.51
CA VAL A 6 8.52 0.85 -0.51
C VAL A 6 10.00 0.53 -0.70
N TRP A 7 10.85 1.51 -0.50
CA TRP A 7 12.29 1.39 -0.68
C TRP A 7 13.01 0.94 0.60
N SER A 8 14.02 0.10 0.45
CA SER A 8 14.98 -0.13 1.52
C SER A 8 15.82 1.14 1.79
N PRO A 9 16.32 1.34 3.02
CA PRO A 9 17.10 2.53 3.37
C PRO A 9 18.37 2.72 2.51
N ASP A 10 18.98 1.62 2.07
CA ASP A 10 20.17 1.65 1.20
C ASP A 10 19.85 1.86 -0.29
N GLY A 11 18.55 1.97 -0.66
CA GLY A 11 18.10 2.20 -2.03
C GLY A 11 18.32 1.03 -2.99
N LYS A 12 18.60 -0.20 -2.49
CA LYS A 12 18.93 -1.34 -3.35
C LYS A 12 17.79 -2.33 -3.53
N THR A 13 16.78 -2.28 -2.67
CA THR A 13 15.66 -3.23 -2.66
C THR A 13 14.33 -2.49 -2.62
N ILE A 14 13.34 -3.01 -3.32
CA ILE A 14 11.94 -2.57 -3.23
C ILE A 14 11.14 -3.71 -2.63
N ALA A 15 10.35 -3.42 -1.58
CA ALA A 15 9.30 -4.30 -1.10
C ALA A 15 7.96 -3.83 -1.65
N PHE A 16 7.08 -4.75 -2.02
CA PHE A 16 5.79 -4.44 -2.63
C PHE A 16 4.78 -5.56 -2.40
N THR A 17 3.50 -5.26 -2.57
CA THR A 17 2.44 -6.26 -2.59
C THR A 17 2.25 -6.82 -3.99
N SER A 18 2.13 -8.14 -4.11
CA SER A 18 1.84 -8.80 -5.39
C SER A 18 0.78 -9.90 -5.25
N ALA A 19 -0.05 -10.04 -6.28
CA ALA A 19 -1.04 -11.11 -6.44
C ALA A 19 -0.58 -12.19 -7.42
N ARG A 20 0.73 -12.38 -7.63
CA ARG A 20 1.26 -13.32 -8.63
C ARG A 20 1.08 -14.78 -8.27
N ASP A 21 1.06 -15.11 -6.97
CA ASP A 21 0.96 -16.48 -6.44
C ASP A 21 -0.12 -16.52 -5.35
N GLU A 22 -1.37 -16.52 -5.68
CA GLU A 22 -2.51 -16.53 -4.75
C GLU A 22 -2.41 -15.59 -3.52
N GLY A 23 -3.42 -14.76 -3.32
CA GLY A 23 -3.43 -13.74 -2.25
C GLY A 23 -2.59 -12.51 -2.60
N LEU A 24 -2.69 -11.49 -1.76
CA LEU A 24 -1.93 -10.23 -1.86
C LEU A 24 -0.77 -10.28 -0.86
N ASN A 25 0.34 -10.85 -1.25
CA ASN A 25 1.47 -11.08 -0.35
C ASN A 25 2.61 -10.09 -0.56
N LEU A 26 3.51 -10.08 0.42
CA LEU A 26 4.71 -9.25 0.42
C LEU A 26 5.83 -9.91 -0.39
N TYR A 27 6.41 -9.14 -1.28
CA TYR A 27 7.56 -9.51 -2.11
C TYR A 27 8.65 -8.48 -2.01
N THR A 28 9.88 -8.90 -2.26
CA THR A 28 11.02 -8.01 -2.48
C THR A 28 11.63 -8.24 -3.85
N VAL A 29 12.24 -7.20 -4.41
CA VAL A 29 13.00 -7.27 -5.67
C VAL A 29 14.17 -6.30 -5.62
N PRO A 30 15.37 -6.68 -6.14
CA PRO A 30 16.47 -5.75 -6.31
C PRO A 30 16.10 -4.62 -7.30
N VAL A 31 16.54 -3.41 -7.04
CA VAL A 31 16.32 -2.25 -7.94
C VAL A 31 16.97 -2.46 -9.32
N SER A 32 18.04 -3.25 -9.37
CA SER A 32 18.66 -3.69 -10.63
C SER A 32 17.80 -4.63 -11.46
N GLY A 33 16.63 -5.05 -10.95
CA GLY A 33 15.77 -6.03 -11.58
C GLY A 33 16.09 -7.46 -11.14
N GLY A 34 15.34 -8.41 -11.68
CA GLY A 34 15.45 -9.84 -11.36
C GLY A 34 14.11 -10.46 -10.95
N THR A 35 14.16 -11.68 -10.45
CA THR A 35 12.98 -12.41 -9.98
C THR A 35 12.62 -11.95 -8.57
N PRO A 36 11.38 -11.49 -8.33
CA PRO A 36 10.94 -11.14 -7.00
C PRO A 36 10.91 -12.34 -6.05
N THR A 37 11.30 -12.10 -4.80
CA THR A 37 11.27 -13.08 -3.72
C THR A 37 10.03 -12.88 -2.87
N ARG A 38 9.23 -13.93 -2.67
CA ARG A 38 8.07 -13.91 -1.78
C ARG A 38 8.51 -14.02 -0.33
N LEU A 39 8.02 -13.15 0.54
CA LEU A 39 8.31 -13.14 1.97
C LEU A 39 7.18 -13.72 2.82
N THR A 40 5.93 -13.51 2.41
CA THR A 40 4.76 -13.90 3.21
C THR A 40 3.83 -14.81 2.41
N TYR A 41 2.99 -15.58 3.12
CA TYR A 41 2.16 -16.66 2.55
C TYR A 41 0.72 -16.66 3.06
N TYR A 42 0.24 -15.51 3.54
CA TYR A 42 -1.11 -15.40 4.04
C TYR A 42 -2.12 -15.26 2.88
N SER A 43 -3.30 -15.85 3.04
CA SER A 43 -4.36 -15.83 2.02
C SER A 43 -5.10 -14.48 1.90
N GLY A 44 -4.90 -13.59 2.87
CA GLY A 44 -5.49 -12.24 2.87
C GLY A 44 -4.61 -11.21 2.17
N SER A 45 -4.75 -9.95 2.62
CA SER A 45 -3.97 -8.83 2.07
C SER A 45 -2.86 -8.41 3.01
N GLU A 46 -1.66 -8.27 2.46
CA GLU A 46 -0.46 -7.81 3.15
C GLU A 46 0.15 -6.64 2.37
N ILE A 47 0.30 -5.51 3.05
CA ILE A 47 0.67 -4.23 2.44
C ILE A 47 1.93 -3.71 3.13
N PRO A 48 3.09 -3.59 2.44
CA PRO A 48 4.28 -3.02 3.05
C PRO A 48 4.06 -1.56 3.42
N VAL A 49 4.69 -1.14 4.51
CA VAL A 49 4.60 0.22 5.05
C VAL A 49 5.95 0.90 4.95
N CYS A 50 6.99 0.33 5.54
CA CYS A 50 8.36 0.81 5.48
C CYS A 50 9.35 -0.27 5.87
N PHE A 51 10.62 -0.07 5.59
CA PHE A 51 11.72 -0.82 6.20
C PHE A 51 12.08 -0.23 7.55
N THR A 52 12.68 -1.04 8.43
CA THR A 52 13.40 -0.54 9.59
C THR A 52 14.64 0.26 9.15
N PRO A 53 15.12 1.24 9.93
CA PRO A 53 16.28 2.06 9.55
C PRO A 53 17.56 1.27 9.28
N ASP A 54 17.73 0.11 9.90
CA ASP A 54 18.86 -0.79 9.65
C ASP A 54 18.67 -1.69 8.41
N GLY A 55 17.50 -1.60 7.76
CA GLY A 55 17.17 -2.34 6.55
C GLY A 55 16.94 -3.84 6.73
N LYS A 56 16.87 -4.34 7.97
CA LYS A 56 16.79 -5.78 8.22
C LYS A 56 15.37 -6.33 8.29
N GLU A 57 14.40 -5.48 8.58
CA GLU A 57 13.01 -5.88 8.69
C GLU A 57 12.11 -4.97 7.85
N ILE A 58 10.95 -5.48 7.46
CA ILE A 58 9.91 -4.75 6.74
C ILE A 58 8.68 -4.73 7.62
N LEU A 59 8.17 -3.53 7.91
CA LEU A 59 6.86 -3.34 8.50
C LEU A 59 5.80 -3.44 7.41
N TYR A 60 4.75 -4.19 7.68
CA TYR A 60 3.61 -4.33 6.78
C TYR A 60 2.30 -4.42 7.55
N ARG A 61 1.22 -4.08 6.90
CA ARG A 61 -0.13 -4.22 7.45
C ARG A 61 -0.77 -5.48 6.91
N SER A 62 -1.44 -6.21 7.79
CA SER A 62 -2.17 -7.42 7.44
C SER A 62 -3.53 -7.48 8.14
N ASN A 63 -4.50 -8.13 7.50
CA ASN A 63 -5.79 -8.42 8.11
C ASN A 63 -5.76 -9.67 9.00
N VAL A 64 -4.58 -10.25 9.24
CA VAL A 64 -4.42 -11.27 10.28
C VAL A 64 -4.77 -10.65 11.63
N MET A 65 -5.73 -11.24 12.31
CA MET A 65 -6.09 -10.86 13.67
C MET A 65 -5.72 -12.02 14.60
N PRO A 66 -4.88 -11.79 15.62
CA PRO A 66 -4.54 -12.82 16.60
C PRO A 66 -5.75 -13.33 17.37
N ASP A 67 -6.75 -12.48 17.53
CA ASP A 67 -8.00 -12.78 18.21
C ASP A 67 -9.19 -12.18 17.44
N ALA A 68 -9.96 -13.06 16.79
CA ALA A 68 -11.12 -12.65 15.98
C ALA A 68 -12.28 -12.12 16.83
N GLU A 69 -12.35 -12.42 18.14
CA GLU A 69 -13.39 -11.91 19.03
C GLU A 69 -13.32 -10.40 19.25
N TYR A 70 -12.14 -9.84 19.16
CA TYR A 70 -11.88 -8.40 19.39
C TYR A 70 -11.62 -7.61 18.11
N GLY A 71 -11.95 -8.18 16.96
CA GLY A 71 -11.83 -7.49 15.67
C GLY A 71 -12.68 -6.23 15.65
N GLN A 72 -12.05 -5.06 15.66
CA GLN A 72 -12.76 -3.79 15.48
C GLN A 72 -13.13 -3.58 14.02
N PHE A 73 -14.36 -3.16 13.78
CA PHE A 73 -14.83 -2.73 12.47
C PHE A 73 -15.12 -1.21 12.52
N PRO A 74 -14.65 -0.43 11.55
CA PRO A 74 -13.73 -0.83 10.48
C PRO A 74 -12.29 -1.00 10.96
N SER A 75 -11.68 -2.14 10.63
CA SER A 75 -10.27 -2.41 10.96
C SER A 75 -9.36 -1.87 9.86
N GLY A 76 -8.32 -1.17 10.27
CA GLY A 76 -7.23 -0.75 9.38
C GLY A 76 -6.23 -1.88 9.08
N GLY A 77 -6.38 -3.04 9.71
CA GLY A 77 -5.41 -4.12 9.74
C GLY A 77 -4.33 -3.87 10.80
N GLN A 78 -3.68 -4.95 11.23
CA GLN A 78 -2.61 -4.90 12.23
C GLN A 78 -1.25 -4.69 11.58
N VAL A 79 -0.31 -4.11 12.32
CA VAL A 79 1.06 -3.90 11.84
C VAL A 79 1.96 -5.02 12.32
N TYR A 80 2.56 -5.72 11.37
CA TYR A 80 3.52 -6.78 11.57
C TYR A 80 4.89 -6.38 11.03
N LYS A 81 5.91 -7.10 11.43
CA LYS A 81 7.25 -7.02 10.88
C LYS A 81 7.73 -8.40 10.45
N ILE A 82 8.57 -8.44 9.44
CA ILE A 82 9.22 -9.64 8.95
C ILE A 82 10.65 -9.32 8.51
N SER A 83 11.58 -10.24 8.72
CA SER A 83 12.94 -10.12 8.20
C SER A 83 12.93 -10.03 6.67
N VAL A 84 13.86 -9.25 6.09
CA VAL A 84 14.07 -9.20 4.63
C VAL A 84 14.48 -10.56 4.05
N ASP A 85 15.01 -11.46 4.88
CA ASP A 85 15.35 -12.83 4.52
C ASP A 85 14.16 -13.80 4.66
N GLY A 86 12.97 -13.28 5.04
CA GLY A 86 11.78 -14.09 5.30
C GLY A 86 11.74 -14.65 6.72
N GLY A 87 10.93 -15.66 6.92
CA GLY A 87 10.75 -16.31 8.23
C GLY A 87 9.38 -16.06 8.84
N ARG A 88 9.28 -16.17 10.16
CA ARG A 88 8.03 -15.99 10.88
C ARG A 88 7.75 -14.51 11.14
N PRO A 89 6.59 -13.99 10.71
CA PRO A 89 6.17 -12.64 11.06
C PRO A 89 5.93 -12.47 12.56
N GLU A 90 6.21 -11.26 13.06
CA GLU A 90 5.91 -10.84 14.42
C GLU A 90 4.98 -9.63 14.41
N GLN A 91 4.02 -9.58 15.32
CA GLN A 91 3.19 -8.40 15.50
C GLN A 91 4.06 -7.25 16.05
N PHE A 92 4.03 -6.11 15.37
CA PHE A 92 4.82 -4.94 15.76
C PHE A 92 3.99 -3.93 16.55
N LEU A 93 2.75 -3.63 16.11
CA LEU A 93 1.84 -2.74 16.81
C LEU A 93 0.50 -3.43 17.08
N THR A 94 -0.11 -3.08 18.20
CA THR A 94 -1.44 -3.58 18.62
C THR A 94 -2.56 -2.57 18.39
N PHE A 95 -2.26 -1.48 17.71
CA PHE A 95 -3.18 -0.39 17.37
C PHE A 95 -3.04 0.00 15.90
N ASP A 96 -4.06 0.67 15.37
CA ASP A 96 -4.08 1.12 13.99
C ASP A 96 -3.15 2.32 13.78
N ALA A 97 -2.15 2.15 12.92
CA ALA A 97 -1.23 3.17 12.49
C ALA A 97 -1.05 3.14 10.98
N PHE A 98 -1.08 4.32 10.36
CA PHE A 98 -0.96 4.48 8.92
C PHE A 98 0.22 5.40 8.58
N ASP A 99 0.84 5.15 7.42
CA ASP A 99 1.97 5.93 6.90
C ASP A 99 3.08 6.09 7.94
N ILE A 100 3.45 4.94 8.55
CA ILE A 100 4.48 4.87 9.60
C ILE A 100 5.83 5.21 9.00
N ASN A 101 6.56 6.09 9.68
CA ASN A 101 7.96 6.38 9.40
C ASN A 101 8.77 6.33 10.69
N PHE A 102 9.97 5.75 10.61
CA PHE A 102 10.92 5.78 11.72
C PHE A 102 11.66 7.11 11.76
N ASN A 103 12.05 7.51 12.98
CA ASN A 103 13.08 8.51 13.13
C ASN A 103 14.46 7.90 12.79
N LYS A 104 15.48 8.77 12.63
CA LYS A 104 16.83 8.36 12.20
C LYS A 104 17.48 7.32 13.12
N LYS A 105 17.15 7.33 14.42
CA LYS A 105 17.67 6.36 15.40
C LYS A 105 16.90 5.05 15.45
N GLY A 106 15.72 4.98 14.86
CA GLY A 106 14.85 3.81 14.94
C GLY A 106 14.19 3.58 16.31
N ASP A 107 14.23 4.56 17.19
CA ASP A 107 13.64 4.46 18.53
C ASP A 107 12.27 5.14 18.66
N LYS A 108 11.84 5.84 17.61
CA LYS A 108 10.51 6.46 17.52
C LYS A 108 9.90 6.20 16.16
N ILE A 109 8.57 6.11 16.15
CA ILE A 109 7.78 6.13 14.92
C ILE A 109 6.86 7.33 14.94
N ILE A 110 6.60 7.87 13.74
CA ILE A 110 5.56 8.85 13.48
C ILE A 110 4.54 8.24 12.53
N TYR A 111 3.26 8.51 12.76
CA TYR A 111 2.17 7.94 11.98
C TYR A 111 0.93 8.83 12.07
N HIS A 112 -0.07 8.60 11.24
CA HIS A 112 -1.40 9.11 11.51
C HIS A 112 -2.34 8.00 11.99
N ASP A 113 -3.27 8.35 12.88
CA ASP A 113 -4.21 7.43 13.47
C ASP A 113 -5.38 7.07 12.54
N TYR A 114 -6.20 6.12 12.97
CA TYR A 114 -7.42 5.71 12.28
C TYR A 114 -8.56 5.62 13.30
N LYS A 115 -9.36 6.67 13.37
CA LYS A 115 -10.47 6.78 14.34
C LYS A 115 -11.79 6.22 13.82
N GLY A 116 -11.85 5.90 12.53
CA GLY A 116 -13.05 5.38 11.87
C GLY A 116 -12.95 5.50 10.36
N TYR A 117 -13.94 4.90 9.67
CA TYR A 117 -13.99 4.96 8.21
C TYR A 117 -14.21 6.38 7.72
N GLU A 118 -13.36 6.82 6.82
CA GLU A 118 -13.52 8.03 6.03
C GLU A 118 -12.95 7.82 4.64
N ASP A 119 -13.64 8.36 3.63
CA ASP A 119 -13.17 8.32 2.26
C ASP A 119 -11.87 9.11 2.12
N ASN A 120 -10.82 8.44 1.71
CA ASN A 120 -9.49 9.03 1.52
C ASN A 120 -9.47 10.15 0.47
N TRP A 121 -10.45 10.19 -0.43
CA TRP A 121 -10.55 11.19 -1.50
C TRP A 121 -11.38 12.41 -1.11
N ARG A 122 -12.05 12.37 0.04
CA ARG A 122 -12.85 13.47 0.54
C ARG A 122 -12.00 14.68 0.92
N LYS A 123 -12.50 15.89 0.65
CA LYS A 123 -11.86 17.16 1.01
C LYS A 123 -12.64 17.89 2.10
N HIS A 124 -11.93 18.77 2.83
CA HIS A 124 -12.50 19.67 3.83
C HIS A 124 -13.33 18.95 4.91
N HIS A 125 -12.84 17.77 5.29
CA HIS A 125 -13.48 16.97 6.31
C HIS A 125 -13.24 17.57 7.71
N LYS A 126 -14.32 17.72 8.46
CA LYS A 126 -14.31 18.18 9.86
C LYS A 126 -15.21 17.28 10.67
N SER A 127 -14.64 16.32 11.34
CA SER A 127 -15.38 15.43 12.23
C SER A 127 -14.45 14.86 13.29
N SER A 128 -15.04 14.10 14.23
CA SER A 128 -14.28 13.39 15.28
C SER A 128 -13.37 12.28 14.75
N VAL A 129 -13.56 11.85 13.48
CA VAL A 129 -12.73 10.83 12.84
C VAL A 129 -11.61 11.41 11.97
N CYS A 130 -11.44 12.76 11.93
CA CYS A 130 -10.27 13.38 11.32
C CYS A 130 -9.00 12.79 11.94
N ARG A 131 -8.04 12.48 11.08
CA ARG A 131 -6.77 11.87 11.49
C ARG A 131 -5.87 12.90 12.14
N ASP A 132 -5.21 12.46 13.19
CA ASP A 132 -4.15 13.21 13.85
C ASP A 132 -2.80 12.52 13.65
N ILE A 133 -1.75 13.30 13.78
CA ILE A 133 -0.38 12.81 13.73
C ILE A 133 0.11 12.54 15.14
N TRP A 134 0.68 11.36 15.32
CA TRP A 134 1.20 10.86 16.57
C TRP A 134 2.67 10.47 16.46
N ILE A 135 3.40 10.64 17.54
CA ILE A 135 4.69 10.00 17.78
C ILE A 135 4.51 8.93 18.85
N HIS A 136 5.09 7.76 18.60
CA HIS A 136 5.24 6.71 19.61
C HIS A 136 6.73 6.44 19.86
N ASP A 137 7.16 6.61 21.10
CA ASP A 137 8.52 6.26 21.53
C ASP A 137 8.56 4.77 21.87
N LEU A 138 9.31 4.01 21.08
CA LEU A 138 9.38 2.54 21.19
C LEU A 138 10.11 2.04 22.44
N LYS A 139 10.89 2.92 23.10
CA LYS A 139 11.62 2.57 24.32
C LYS A 139 10.82 2.84 25.58
N SER A 140 10.23 4.04 25.67
CA SER A 140 9.43 4.42 26.85
C SER A 140 7.99 3.92 26.76
N GLY A 141 7.49 3.61 25.54
CA GLY A 141 6.09 3.29 25.29
C GLY A 141 5.17 4.51 25.26
N GLU A 142 5.71 5.73 25.34
CA GLU A 142 4.92 6.95 25.39
C GLU A 142 4.33 7.30 24.00
N PHE A 143 3.12 7.88 24.04
CA PHE A 143 2.42 8.42 22.87
C PHE A 143 2.25 9.93 22.99
N THR A 144 2.58 10.64 21.93
CA THR A 144 2.40 12.10 21.85
C THR A 144 1.54 12.45 20.64
N ASN A 145 0.36 13.05 20.88
CA ASN A 145 -0.46 13.61 19.82
C ASN A 145 0.06 15.00 19.42
N LEU A 146 0.44 15.19 18.17
CA LEU A 146 1.02 16.44 17.66
C LEU A 146 -0.02 17.39 17.08
N THR A 147 -1.17 16.91 16.63
CA THR A 147 -2.09 17.74 15.81
C THR A 147 -3.53 17.77 16.29
N ASN A 148 -3.81 17.37 17.49
CA ASN A 148 -5.11 17.30 18.15
C ASN A 148 -6.10 18.45 17.78
N LYS A 149 -6.64 18.44 16.55
CA LYS A 149 -7.61 19.39 16.01
C LYS A 149 -8.57 18.66 15.06
N GLN A 150 -9.79 19.19 14.89
CA GLN A 150 -10.76 18.69 13.92
C GLN A 150 -10.39 19.09 12.48
N VAL A 151 -9.18 18.75 12.07
CA VAL A 151 -8.64 18.99 10.72
C VAL A 151 -7.89 17.74 10.31
N GLU A 152 -8.01 17.36 9.07
CA GLU A 152 -7.37 16.16 8.54
C GLU A 152 -5.86 16.39 8.37
N ASP A 153 -5.04 15.60 9.07
CA ASP A 153 -3.57 15.60 8.99
C ASP A 153 -3.08 14.19 8.64
N ARG A 154 -2.21 14.06 7.61
CA ARG A 154 -1.78 12.77 7.05
C ARG A 154 -0.32 12.73 6.60
N ASN A 155 0.18 11.53 6.28
CA ASN A 155 1.48 11.28 5.66
C ASN A 155 2.64 12.01 6.35
N PRO A 156 2.84 11.82 7.67
CA PRO A 156 3.93 12.48 8.36
C PRO A 156 5.28 11.86 8.01
N VAL A 157 6.32 12.69 7.85
CA VAL A 157 7.70 12.26 7.68
C VAL A 157 8.62 13.07 8.59
N PHE A 158 9.63 12.42 9.18
CA PHE A 158 10.67 13.11 9.94
C PHE A 158 11.59 13.90 9.00
N ALA A 159 12.17 14.99 9.51
CA ALA A 159 13.06 15.86 8.76
C ALA A 159 14.07 16.56 9.68
N ASP A 160 15.10 17.14 9.07
CA ASP A 160 16.08 17.97 9.75
C ASP A 160 16.71 17.27 10.98
N ASN A 161 17.19 16.04 10.83
CA ASN A 161 17.71 15.18 11.90
C ASN A 161 16.72 14.98 13.07
N ASP A 162 15.45 14.72 12.73
CA ASP A 162 14.36 14.51 13.68
C ASP A 162 13.95 15.75 14.52
N GLU A 163 14.36 16.95 14.13
CA GLU A 163 13.93 18.19 14.79
C GLU A 163 12.59 18.71 14.27
N ASN A 164 12.22 18.35 13.06
CA ASN A 164 11.00 18.78 12.41
C ASN A 164 10.29 17.60 11.76
N ILE A 165 9.02 17.82 11.39
CA ILE A 165 8.26 16.93 10.54
C ILE A 165 7.66 17.70 9.37
N TYR A 166 7.48 17.01 8.24
CA TYR A 166 6.57 17.44 7.19
C TYR A 166 5.36 16.52 7.18
N PHE A 167 4.21 17.06 6.84
CA PHE A 167 2.95 16.32 6.76
C PHE A 167 1.95 17.02 5.85
N LEU A 168 0.91 16.33 5.44
CA LEU A 168 -0.19 16.90 4.68
C LEU A 168 -1.28 17.38 5.64
N SER A 169 -1.80 18.59 5.42
CA SER A 169 -2.84 19.19 6.24
C SER A 169 -3.80 20.04 5.44
N GLU A 170 -5.08 20.02 5.82
CA GLU A 170 -6.13 20.89 5.29
C GLU A 170 -6.35 22.18 6.13
N ARG A 171 -5.52 22.45 7.13
CA ARG A 171 -5.71 23.59 8.07
C ARG A 171 -5.68 24.96 7.41
N PHE A 172 -5.10 25.06 6.22
CA PHE A 172 -5.00 26.29 5.45
C PHE A 172 -5.86 26.26 4.17
N GLY A 173 -6.82 25.37 4.07
CA GLY A 173 -7.65 25.14 2.89
C GLY A 173 -7.47 23.74 2.31
N ASP A 174 -7.12 23.63 1.02
CA ASP A 174 -6.83 22.33 0.43
C ASP A 174 -5.58 21.68 1.07
N PHE A 175 -5.48 20.34 1.01
CA PHE A 175 -4.28 19.63 1.46
C PHE A 175 -3.02 20.18 0.82
N ASN A 176 -2.10 20.58 1.65
CA ASN A 176 -0.78 21.05 1.26
C ASN A 176 0.28 20.48 2.22
N VAL A 177 1.53 20.51 1.78
CA VAL A 177 2.65 20.17 2.65
C VAL A 177 2.78 21.26 3.73
N CYS A 178 2.78 20.84 4.97
CA CYS A 178 3.04 21.66 6.14
C CYS A 178 4.30 21.18 6.86
N LYS A 179 4.96 22.08 7.57
CA LYS A 179 6.11 21.81 8.43
C LYS A 179 5.76 22.16 9.87
N MET A 180 6.21 21.34 10.81
CA MET A 180 6.10 21.56 12.25
C MET A 180 7.45 21.31 12.92
N SER A 181 7.80 22.15 13.89
CA SER A 181 8.94 21.85 14.77
C SER A 181 8.50 20.97 15.94
N LEU A 182 9.24 19.89 16.21
CA LEU A 182 8.97 19.02 17.36
C LEU A 182 9.28 19.70 18.70
N LYS A 183 10.14 20.74 18.71
CA LYS A 183 10.38 21.57 19.89
C LYS A 183 9.22 22.54 20.19
N ASN A 184 8.47 22.94 19.16
CA ASN A 184 7.30 23.81 19.28
C ASN A 184 6.20 23.36 18.30
N PRO A 185 5.40 22.34 18.68
CA PRO A 185 4.36 21.77 17.81
C PRO A 185 3.24 22.74 17.42
N SER A 186 3.10 23.87 18.08
CA SER A 186 2.12 24.91 17.72
C SER A 186 2.56 25.77 16.51
N ASP A 187 3.87 25.82 16.20
CA ASP A 187 4.39 26.58 15.03
C ASP A 187 4.32 25.70 13.75
N ILE A 188 3.16 25.74 13.10
CA ILE A 188 2.92 25.01 11.84
C ILE A 188 2.92 25.98 10.68
N LYS A 189 3.79 25.72 9.70
CA LYS A 189 3.96 26.53 8.50
C LYS A 189 3.51 25.77 7.26
N GLN A 190 2.67 26.42 6.45
CA GLN A 190 2.35 25.90 5.11
C GLN A 190 3.54 26.09 4.18
N ILE A 191 3.97 25.01 3.53
CA ILE A 191 5.14 24.99 2.65
C ILE A 191 4.73 25.08 1.18
N THR A 192 3.73 24.31 0.76
CA THR A 192 3.17 24.40 -0.60
C THR A 192 1.87 25.15 -0.60
N LYS A 193 1.50 25.78 -1.75
CA LYS A 193 0.29 26.58 -1.90
C LYS A 193 -0.50 26.15 -3.11
N HIS A 194 -0.67 24.84 -3.29
CA HIS A 194 -1.54 24.30 -4.32
C HIS A 194 -3.00 24.57 -3.98
N SER A 195 -3.83 24.74 -5.00
CA SER A 195 -5.26 25.00 -4.87
C SER A 195 -6.08 24.16 -5.86
N LYS A 196 -7.39 24.05 -5.64
CA LYS A 196 -8.37 23.25 -6.40
C LYS A 196 -8.26 21.74 -6.17
N HIS A 197 -7.07 21.19 -6.12
CA HIS A 197 -6.82 19.77 -5.91
C HIS A 197 -5.97 19.56 -4.65
N PRO A 198 -6.17 18.47 -3.92
CA PRO A 198 -5.36 18.14 -2.75
C PRO A 198 -3.97 17.62 -3.14
N VAL A 199 -2.96 17.97 -2.38
CA VAL A 199 -1.67 17.26 -2.36
C VAL A 199 -1.87 15.91 -1.67
N ARG A 200 -1.21 14.86 -2.17
CA ARG A 200 -1.34 13.49 -1.63
C ARG A 200 -0.01 12.74 -1.66
N PHE A 201 0.07 11.66 -0.88
CA PHE A 201 1.16 10.70 -0.90
C PHE A 201 2.54 11.32 -0.63
N LEU A 202 2.62 12.16 0.40
CA LEU A 202 3.89 12.75 0.81
C LEU A 202 4.85 11.66 1.28
N SER A 203 6.06 11.69 0.78
CA SER A 203 7.19 10.89 1.22
C SER A 203 8.46 11.74 1.26
N SER A 204 9.50 11.25 1.90
CA SER A 204 10.82 11.90 1.93
C SER A 204 11.92 10.88 1.65
N SER A 205 12.98 11.33 1.00
CA SER A 205 14.24 10.61 0.93
C SER A 205 15.10 10.88 2.17
N GLU A 206 16.16 10.11 2.36
CA GLU A 206 17.06 10.24 3.49
C GLU A 206 17.77 11.61 3.55
N ASP A 207 18.07 12.19 2.39
CA ASP A 207 18.64 13.54 2.24
C ASP A 207 17.64 14.69 2.38
N GLY A 208 16.36 14.36 2.71
CA GLY A 208 15.28 15.31 2.99
C GLY A 208 14.59 15.89 1.75
N LEU A 209 14.82 15.33 0.55
CA LEU A 209 13.99 15.65 -0.61
C LEU A 209 12.57 15.12 -0.40
N LEU A 210 11.58 15.98 -0.49
CA LEU A 210 10.17 15.59 -0.42
C LEU A 210 9.65 15.23 -1.81
N CYS A 211 8.80 14.22 -1.86
CA CYS A 211 8.05 13.82 -3.04
C CYS A 211 6.56 13.74 -2.72
N TYR A 212 5.71 14.22 -3.63
CA TYR A 212 4.27 14.17 -3.46
C TYR A 212 3.54 14.18 -4.81
N PHE A 213 2.27 13.81 -4.77
CA PHE A 213 1.37 13.82 -5.92
C PHE A 213 0.46 15.05 -5.87
N PHE A 214 0.27 15.72 -7.01
CA PHE A 214 -0.68 16.79 -7.18
C PHE A 214 -1.24 16.80 -8.60
N ASN A 215 -2.57 16.78 -8.75
CA ASN A 215 -3.30 16.89 -10.01
C ASN A 215 -2.79 15.96 -11.14
N GLY A 216 -2.60 14.68 -10.84
CA GLY A 216 -2.16 13.69 -11.84
C GLY A 216 -0.64 13.62 -12.05
N GLU A 217 0.13 14.45 -11.35
CA GLU A 217 1.56 14.63 -11.57
C GLU A 217 2.36 14.43 -10.29
N ILE A 218 3.61 14.01 -10.44
CA ILE A 218 4.56 13.87 -9.34
C ILE A 218 5.40 15.15 -9.21
N TYR A 219 5.55 15.61 -8.00
CA TYR A 219 6.38 16.77 -7.67
C TYR A 219 7.47 16.39 -6.67
N THR A 220 8.62 17.01 -6.83
CA THR A 220 9.69 17.00 -5.83
C THR A 220 9.85 18.39 -5.22
N LEU A 221 10.23 18.43 -3.93
CA LEU A 221 10.43 19.67 -3.20
C LEU A 221 11.64 19.57 -2.29
N GLN A 222 12.70 20.27 -2.65
CA GLN A 222 13.82 20.50 -1.75
C GLN A 222 13.39 21.54 -0.71
N PRO A 223 13.56 21.32 0.59
CA PRO A 223 13.25 22.31 1.62
C PRO A 223 13.85 23.69 1.32
N GLY A 224 13.00 24.73 1.41
CA GLY A 224 13.41 26.11 1.09
C GLY A 224 13.41 26.47 -0.41
N LYS A 225 13.12 25.53 -1.32
CA LYS A 225 12.98 25.80 -2.75
C LYS A 225 11.53 25.70 -3.22
N GLN A 226 11.30 26.07 -4.48
CA GLN A 226 9.97 25.89 -5.11
C GLN A 226 9.78 24.43 -5.54
N PRO A 227 8.53 23.91 -5.48
CA PRO A 227 8.22 22.59 -6.01
C PRO A 227 8.57 22.48 -7.49
N LYS A 228 9.10 21.32 -7.88
CA LYS A 228 9.45 21.01 -9.26
C LYS A 228 8.65 19.77 -9.71
N LYS A 229 7.93 19.87 -10.83
CA LYS A 229 7.28 18.73 -11.47
C LYS A 229 8.36 17.76 -11.97
N LEU A 230 8.19 16.48 -11.67
CA LEU A 230 9.05 15.41 -12.15
C LEU A 230 8.57 14.97 -13.55
N ALA A 231 9.44 14.99 -14.53
CA ALA A 231 9.19 14.34 -15.81
C ALA A 231 9.44 12.83 -15.63
N VAL A 232 8.45 12.02 -15.96
CA VAL A 232 8.54 10.56 -15.87
C VAL A 232 8.30 9.99 -17.26
N ASP A 233 9.32 9.33 -17.80
CA ASP A 233 9.21 8.57 -19.04
C ASP A 233 9.10 7.08 -18.69
N ILE A 234 8.00 6.45 -19.10
CA ILE A 234 7.77 5.02 -18.88
C ILE A 234 8.15 4.29 -20.15
N ILE A 235 9.23 3.53 -20.08
CA ILE A 235 9.61 2.58 -21.14
C ILE A 235 8.94 1.26 -20.78
N ALA A 236 7.91 0.89 -21.53
CA ALA A 236 7.25 -0.40 -21.39
C ALA A 236 7.59 -1.27 -22.62
N ASP A 237 8.10 -2.47 -22.37
CA ASP A 237 8.11 -3.50 -23.38
C ASP A 237 6.67 -3.92 -23.63
N ASN A 238 6.08 -3.43 -24.71
CA ASN A 238 4.79 -3.91 -25.21
C ASN A 238 4.95 -5.33 -25.79
N THR A 239 5.34 -6.27 -24.95
CA THR A 239 5.15 -7.68 -25.27
C THR A 239 3.69 -7.97 -25.03
N GLU A 240 2.88 -7.85 -26.08
CA GLU A 240 1.53 -8.43 -26.06
C GLU A 240 1.69 -9.90 -25.68
N SER A 241 1.15 -10.27 -24.52
CA SER A 241 1.11 -11.68 -24.16
C SER A 241 0.31 -12.41 -25.25
N PRO A 242 0.86 -13.43 -25.89
CA PRO A 242 0.10 -14.23 -26.88
C PRO A 242 -1.06 -14.98 -26.21
N ILE A 243 -1.18 -14.89 -24.88
CA ILE A 243 -2.21 -15.56 -24.09
C ILE A 243 -3.12 -14.51 -23.45
N ALA A 244 -4.35 -14.41 -23.94
CA ALA A 244 -5.42 -13.67 -23.27
C ALA A 244 -6.15 -14.61 -22.29
N LYS A 245 -6.08 -14.34 -20.99
CA LYS A 245 -6.93 -15.01 -19.99
C LYS A 245 -8.31 -14.37 -19.98
N MET A 246 -9.33 -15.12 -20.33
CA MET A 246 -10.71 -14.67 -20.32
C MET A 246 -11.53 -15.51 -19.36
N ASN A 247 -12.29 -14.87 -18.51
CA ASN A 247 -13.28 -15.52 -17.66
C ASN A 247 -14.66 -15.45 -18.34
N TRP A 248 -15.21 -16.59 -18.65
CA TRP A 248 -16.54 -16.72 -19.27
C TRP A 248 -17.54 -17.26 -18.26
N ASN A 249 -18.54 -16.50 -17.95
CA ASN A 249 -19.63 -16.88 -17.06
C ASN A 249 -20.97 -17.06 -17.79
N ARG A 250 -20.94 -17.04 -19.14
CA ARG A 250 -22.09 -17.22 -20.02
C ARG A 250 -21.63 -17.59 -21.42
N GLY A 251 -22.56 -18.05 -22.24
CA GLY A 251 -22.28 -18.36 -23.66
C GLY A 251 -21.82 -19.78 -23.90
N ALA A 252 -21.98 -20.68 -22.93
CA ALA A 252 -21.91 -22.11 -23.18
C ALA A 252 -23.14 -22.57 -23.94
N SER A 253 -22.93 -23.43 -24.91
CA SER A 253 -23.99 -24.06 -25.71
C SER A 253 -23.73 -25.56 -25.81
N GLU A 254 -24.76 -26.32 -26.25
CA GLU A 254 -24.63 -27.74 -26.58
C GLU A 254 -23.98 -28.56 -25.43
N MET A 255 -24.74 -28.89 -24.44
CA MET A 255 -24.24 -29.64 -23.30
C MET A 255 -24.60 -31.10 -23.40
N ALA A 256 -23.68 -31.99 -23.08
CA ALA A 256 -23.93 -33.43 -22.96
C ALA A 256 -23.34 -33.94 -21.63
N LEU A 257 -24.09 -34.76 -20.92
CA LEU A 257 -23.66 -35.43 -19.69
C LEU A 257 -22.97 -36.75 -20.03
N SER A 258 -21.88 -37.06 -19.32
CA SER A 258 -21.19 -38.35 -19.45
C SER A 258 -22.11 -39.52 -19.00
N PRO A 259 -21.89 -40.73 -19.52
CA PRO A 259 -22.72 -41.90 -19.16
C PRO A 259 -22.73 -42.22 -17.65
N ASP A 260 -21.68 -41.87 -16.93
CA ASP A 260 -21.57 -42.10 -15.47
C ASP A 260 -22.05 -40.89 -14.64
N GLY A 261 -22.47 -39.79 -15.31
CA GLY A 261 -23.00 -38.59 -14.66
C GLY A 261 -21.96 -37.72 -13.95
N LYS A 262 -20.67 -38.00 -14.09
CA LYS A 262 -19.60 -37.28 -13.33
C LYS A 262 -19.01 -36.11 -14.08
N GLU A 263 -19.17 -36.06 -15.39
CA GLU A 263 -18.63 -35.01 -16.23
C GLU A 263 -19.68 -34.51 -17.23
N PHE A 264 -19.53 -33.31 -17.69
CA PHE A 264 -20.32 -32.79 -18.80
C PHE A 264 -19.44 -32.07 -19.81
N ALA A 265 -19.73 -32.34 -21.09
CA ALA A 265 -19.12 -31.65 -22.22
C ALA A 265 -20.01 -30.47 -22.63
N PHE A 266 -19.40 -29.38 -23.07
CA PHE A 266 -20.10 -28.19 -23.57
C PHE A 266 -19.22 -27.42 -24.55
N ILE A 267 -19.83 -26.56 -25.35
CA ILE A 267 -19.12 -25.73 -26.30
C ILE A 267 -19.11 -24.29 -25.87
N VAL A 268 -17.95 -23.65 -25.92
CA VAL A 268 -17.76 -22.19 -25.72
C VAL A 268 -16.93 -21.66 -26.88
N ARG A 269 -17.52 -20.75 -27.64
CA ARG A 269 -16.87 -20.10 -28.80
C ARG A 269 -16.36 -21.07 -29.87
N GLY A 270 -17.01 -22.21 -30.03
CA GLY A 270 -16.61 -23.22 -30.99
C GLY A 270 -15.55 -24.20 -30.50
N ASP A 271 -15.14 -24.11 -29.25
CA ASP A 271 -14.25 -25.08 -28.62
C ASP A 271 -15.03 -25.99 -27.68
N VAL A 272 -14.65 -27.25 -27.62
CA VAL A 272 -15.23 -28.26 -26.73
C VAL A 272 -14.46 -28.26 -25.38
N TYR A 273 -15.21 -28.18 -24.34
CA TYR A 273 -14.74 -28.27 -22.94
C TYR A 273 -15.41 -29.40 -22.21
N VAL A 274 -14.70 -29.98 -21.25
CA VAL A 274 -15.25 -30.94 -20.29
C VAL A 274 -15.06 -30.40 -18.88
N ALA A 275 -16.11 -30.42 -18.09
CA ALA A 275 -16.05 -30.05 -16.69
C ALA A 275 -16.52 -31.17 -15.80
N ASN A 276 -15.90 -31.33 -14.62
CA ASN A 276 -16.35 -32.22 -13.60
C ASN A 276 -17.61 -31.66 -12.91
N ALA A 277 -18.63 -32.51 -12.72
CA ALA A 277 -19.92 -32.11 -12.17
C ALA A 277 -19.86 -31.74 -10.68
N GLU A 278 -18.92 -32.32 -9.93
CA GLU A 278 -18.77 -32.10 -8.47
C GLU A 278 -17.79 -30.96 -8.15
N TYR A 279 -16.63 -30.94 -8.80
CA TYR A 279 -15.55 -30.04 -8.44
C TYR A 279 -15.40 -28.80 -9.34
N GLY A 280 -16.19 -28.70 -10.41
CA GLY A 280 -16.18 -27.57 -11.32
C GLY A 280 -14.86 -27.39 -12.11
N THR A 281 -13.94 -28.32 -12.03
CA THR A 281 -12.70 -28.28 -12.80
C THR A 281 -12.99 -28.45 -14.30
N THR A 282 -12.44 -27.56 -15.13
CA THR A 282 -12.75 -27.50 -16.56
C THR A 282 -11.47 -27.72 -17.37
N LYS A 283 -11.55 -28.55 -18.42
CA LYS A 283 -10.47 -28.82 -19.37
C LYS A 283 -10.96 -28.53 -20.79
N ARG A 284 -10.18 -27.75 -21.55
CA ARG A 284 -10.39 -27.61 -22.98
C ARG A 284 -9.96 -28.89 -23.71
N ILE A 285 -10.80 -29.44 -24.53
CA ILE A 285 -10.55 -30.68 -25.26
C ILE A 285 -10.06 -30.39 -26.68
N THR A 286 -10.71 -29.47 -27.40
CA THR A 286 -10.26 -29.05 -28.73
C THR A 286 -9.25 -27.91 -28.61
N ASN A 287 -8.23 -27.91 -29.46
CA ASN A 287 -7.20 -26.88 -29.51
C ASN A 287 -6.80 -26.60 -30.95
N THR A 288 -7.80 -26.40 -31.81
CA THR A 288 -7.64 -26.12 -33.23
C THR A 288 -7.96 -24.65 -33.50
N ALA A 289 -7.52 -24.13 -34.64
CA ALA A 289 -7.86 -22.78 -35.08
C ALA A 289 -9.24 -22.69 -35.74
N THR A 290 -9.90 -23.82 -35.94
CA THR A 290 -11.23 -23.93 -36.53
C THR A 290 -12.30 -24.04 -35.46
N GLN A 291 -13.49 -23.54 -35.76
CA GLN A 291 -14.66 -23.72 -34.89
C GLN A 291 -15.13 -25.17 -35.01
N GLU A 292 -15.31 -25.81 -33.87
CA GLU A 292 -15.79 -27.17 -33.73
C GLU A 292 -17.34 -27.22 -33.68
#